data_5eb21d10b79b07be2aa25807fbea71ae
#
_entry.id   5eb21d10b79b07be2aa25807fbea71ae
#
_cell.length_a   1.000
_cell.length_b   1.000
_cell.length_c   1.000
_cell.angle_alpha   90.00
_cell.angle_beta   90.00
_cell.angle_gamma   90.00
#
_symmetry.space_group_name_H-M   'P 1'
#
loop_
_entity.id
_entity.type
_entity.pdbx_description
1 polymer ?
#
loop_
_entity_poly.entity_id
_entity_poly.type
_entity_poly.pdbx_seq_one_letter_code
_entity_poly.pdbx_strand_id
1 'polypeptide(L)'
;MLYSTVIVRSERNIENHERTADQRRVQDCPSPPDFAMTHVIPSSADVNGSDVDVYIIMAVYNSERFIADALNACLAQTGVKFEIIVSDDGSDQSMIPLVERICKGDPRVVTLRSPQNSGPAHARNQALRIAKGEFIAIVDSDDLVAPSRISRLVETARDTGADIVVDNLIEFSETPRGRQEKMFLSGSKAQFERAIDLTEYMRSGLKNDSRHSYGYLKPLIRRKSIEMGGFSYRQSVRISEDYYLLADMLRAGCRMLYIPQRGYYYRRHTGSLTHRAEAEHIRLIVDAEEAFRSQLEPALSEEQIRWSKRRSKVFRKMYQFERMAHFVKNHRYLDAFCTFIKRPPDMPSQVSRGLWLLVRKAMRP
;
A
#
# COMPACT_ATOMS: atom_id res chain seq x y z
N MET A 1 -11.40 41.96 -30.94
CA MET A 1 -12.31 42.65 -30.00
C MET A 1 -13.47 41.72 -29.70
N LEU A 2 -13.47 41.08 -28.54
CA LEU A 2 -14.53 40.28 -27.89
C LEU A 2 -13.93 39.17 -27.02
N TYR A 3 -12.99 39.54 -26.12
CA TYR A 3 -12.50 38.69 -25.03
C TYR A 3 -12.05 39.51 -23.84
N SER A 4 -12.95 40.37 -23.33
CA SER A 4 -12.61 41.21 -22.16
C SER A 4 -13.86 41.58 -21.34
N THR A 5 -14.73 40.64 -21.00
CA THR A 5 -15.86 40.99 -20.10
C THR A 5 -16.45 39.78 -19.37
N VAL A 6 -15.65 38.90 -18.77
CA VAL A 6 -16.14 37.87 -17.79
C VAL A 6 -15.14 37.60 -16.66
N ILE A 7 -14.24 38.49 -16.34
CA ILE A 7 -13.41 38.37 -15.13
C ILE A 7 -13.47 39.66 -14.33
N VAL A 8 -14.60 40.00 -13.80
CA VAL A 8 -14.77 40.97 -12.67
C VAL A 8 -16.15 40.75 -12.06
N ARG A 9 -16.30 39.69 -11.27
CA ARG A 9 -17.34 39.56 -10.23
C ARG A 9 -17.17 38.27 -9.42
N SER A 10 -16.14 38.20 -8.57
CA SER A 10 -16.13 37.33 -7.38
C SER A 10 -15.05 37.70 -6.36
N GLU A 11 -14.65 38.96 -6.31
CA GLU A 11 -13.85 39.47 -5.18
C GLU A 11 -14.63 40.53 -4.43
N ARG A 12 -15.58 40.11 -3.64
CA ARG A 12 -16.15 40.86 -2.51
C ARG A 12 -17.08 39.94 -1.74
N ASN A 13 -16.51 39.26 -0.72
CA ASN A 13 -17.15 38.86 0.53
C ASN A 13 -16.24 37.86 1.28
N ILE A 14 -15.09 38.34 1.73
CA ILE A 14 -14.34 37.74 2.84
C ILE A 14 -13.66 38.89 3.58
N GLU A 15 -14.44 39.60 4.36
CA GLU A 15 -13.93 40.39 5.49
C GLU A 15 -15.03 40.44 6.55
N ASN A 16 -14.66 39.97 7.73
CA ASN A 16 -15.34 39.99 9.03
C ASN A 16 -15.81 38.60 9.51
N HIS A 17 -14.90 37.91 10.17
CA HIS A 17 -15.11 37.25 11.44
C HIS A 17 -13.77 36.82 12.04
N GLU A 18 -13.03 37.81 12.55
CA GLU A 18 -12.05 37.54 13.61
C GLU A 18 -12.73 37.67 14.96
N ARG A 19 -12.30 36.78 15.88
CA ARG A 19 -12.48 36.74 17.32
C ARG A 19 -13.62 35.88 17.84
N THR A 20 -13.28 34.65 18.19
CA THR A 20 -13.29 34.20 19.59
C THR A 20 -12.55 32.89 19.70
N ALA A 21 -11.39 32.92 20.35
CA ALA A 21 -10.71 31.73 20.86
C ALA A 21 -11.58 31.16 21.99
N ASP A 22 -12.10 29.95 21.80
CA ASP A 22 -12.62 29.16 22.91
C ASP A 22 -12.00 27.76 22.87
N GLN A 23 -11.31 27.48 23.95
CA GLN A 23 -10.73 26.19 24.29
C GLN A 23 -11.86 25.16 24.39
N ARG A 24 -12.09 24.37 23.37
CA ARG A 24 -12.90 23.16 23.45
C ARG A 24 -12.03 21.92 23.28
N ARG A 25 -11.88 21.24 24.38
CA ARG A 25 -11.50 19.84 24.61
C ARG A 25 -11.47 19.00 23.32
N VAL A 26 -10.36 18.31 23.15
CA VAL A 26 -10.28 17.10 22.33
C VAL A 26 -11.38 16.18 22.83
N GLN A 27 -12.51 16.20 22.14
CA GLN A 27 -13.57 15.23 22.34
C GLN A 27 -13.22 13.96 21.56
N ASP A 28 -13.30 12.89 22.31
CA ASP A 28 -13.12 11.51 21.92
C ASP A 28 -13.65 11.21 20.51
N CYS A 29 -12.76 10.79 19.64
CA CYS A 29 -13.14 10.10 18.43
C CYS A 29 -13.81 8.79 18.87
N PRO A 30 -15.07 8.52 18.54
CA PRO A 30 -15.72 7.26 18.90
C PRO A 30 -14.91 6.12 18.31
N SER A 31 -14.57 5.15 19.14
CA SER A 31 -13.99 3.89 18.73
C SER A 31 -14.85 3.31 17.60
N PRO A 32 -14.27 2.84 16.49
CA PRO A 32 -15.05 2.21 15.44
C PRO A 32 -15.86 1.04 16.04
N PRO A 33 -17.10 0.79 15.61
CA PRO A 33 -17.92 -0.27 16.13
C PRO A 33 -17.21 -1.61 16.03
N ASP A 34 -17.24 -2.38 17.12
CA ASP A 34 -16.76 -3.75 17.19
C ASP A 34 -17.53 -4.59 16.16
N PHE A 35 -16.97 -4.74 14.97
CA PHE A 35 -17.46 -5.73 14.03
C PHE A 35 -17.13 -7.12 14.59
N ALA A 36 -18.16 -7.86 14.95
CA ALA A 36 -18.04 -9.22 15.44
C ALA A 36 -17.16 -10.07 14.52
N MET A 37 -16.00 -10.48 15.03
CA MET A 37 -15.14 -11.46 14.36
C MET A 37 -15.85 -12.81 14.39
N THR A 38 -16.32 -13.28 13.23
CA THR A 38 -16.84 -14.62 13.07
C THR A 38 -15.68 -15.54 12.70
N HIS A 39 -15.26 -16.37 13.64
CA HIS A 39 -14.20 -17.40 13.62
C HIS A 39 -12.77 -16.88 13.81
N VAL A 40 -12.34 -16.89 15.08
CA VAL A 40 -10.96 -17.15 15.47
C VAL A 40 -10.90 -18.65 15.77
N ILE A 41 -10.16 -19.44 15.02
CA ILE A 41 -9.77 -20.77 15.48
C ILE A 41 -8.53 -20.53 16.33
N PRO A 42 -8.62 -20.58 17.67
CA PRO A 42 -7.46 -20.48 18.50
C PRO A 42 -6.58 -21.70 18.19
N SER A 43 -5.30 -21.49 17.93
CA SER A 43 -4.33 -22.54 18.08
C SER A 43 -4.53 -23.08 19.51
N SER A 44 -4.61 -24.39 19.70
CA SER A 44 -4.86 -25.05 20.96
C SER A 44 -3.60 -25.05 21.87
N ALA A 45 -3.01 -23.91 22.02
CA ALA A 45 -1.99 -23.64 23.02
C ALA A 45 -2.18 -22.20 23.47
N ASP A 46 -2.48 -22.02 24.76
CA ASP A 46 -2.05 -20.83 25.49
C ASP A 46 -0.53 -20.77 25.38
N VAL A 47 -0.05 -20.35 24.21
CA VAL A 47 1.37 -20.05 24.01
C VAL A 47 1.60 -18.75 24.75
N ASN A 48 2.17 -18.86 25.95
CA ASN A 48 2.79 -17.75 26.63
C ASN A 48 3.59 -16.98 25.57
N GLY A 49 3.20 -15.75 25.28
CA GLY A 49 3.62 -14.93 24.15
C GLY A 49 5.11 -14.54 24.07
N SER A 50 6.00 -15.39 24.58
CA SER A 50 7.44 -15.20 24.66
C SER A 50 8.26 -16.04 23.69
N ASP A 51 7.67 -16.98 22.93
CA ASP A 51 8.45 -17.96 22.17
C ASP A 51 8.35 -17.81 20.63
N VAL A 52 7.52 -16.92 20.10
CA VAL A 52 7.38 -16.63 18.67
C VAL A 52 8.12 -15.35 18.31
N ASP A 53 9.09 -15.46 17.40
CA ASP A 53 9.85 -14.31 16.93
C ASP A 53 9.01 -13.42 15.99
N VAL A 54 8.33 -14.03 15.02
CA VAL A 54 7.69 -13.33 13.91
C VAL A 54 6.26 -13.77 13.67
N TYR A 55 5.36 -12.84 13.50
CA TYR A 55 4.05 -13.06 12.90
C TYR A 55 4.07 -12.66 11.41
N ILE A 56 3.83 -13.64 10.53
CA ILE A 56 3.66 -13.41 9.10
C ILE A 56 2.20 -13.05 8.85
N ILE A 57 1.93 -11.85 8.38
CA ILE A 57 0.58 -11.38 8.06
C ILE A 57 0.32 -11.54 6.57
N MET A 58 -0.73 -12.26 6.23
CA MET A 58 -1.21 -12.48 4.87
C MET A 58 -2.68 -12.05 4.74
N ALA A 59 -2.92 -10.91 4.10
CA ALA A 59 -4.27 -10.50 3.71
C ALA A 59 -4.70 -11.27 2.46
N VAL A 60 -5.92 -11.82 2.45
CA VAL A 60 -6.44 -12.60 1.33
C VAL A 60 -7.82 -12.10 0.90
N TYR A 61 -8.07 -12.07 -0.41
CA TYR A 61 -9.36 -11.81 -1.02
C TYR A 61 -9.42 -12.49 -2.38
N ASN A 62 -10.29 -13.51 -2.53
CA ASN A 62 -10.46 -14.29 -3.77
C ASN A 62 -9.08 -14.74 -4.35
N SER A 63 -8.24 -15.33 -3.49
CA SER A 63 -6.83 -15.65 -3.81
C SER A 63 -6.63 -17.15 -4.10
N GLU A 64 -7.65 -17.89 -4.44
CA GLU A 64 -7.67 -19.36 -4.60
C GLU A 64 -6.54 -19.85 -5.51
N ARG A 65 -6.23 -19.06 -6.52
CA ARG A 65 -5.24 -19.43 -7.55
C ARG A 65 -3.82 -19.52 -7.03
N PHE A 66 -3.44 -18.69 -6.05
CA PHE A 66 -2.04 -18.49 -5.68
C PHE A 66 -1.75 -18.77 -4.20
N ILE A 67 -2.78 -18.80 -3.36
CA ILE A 67 -2.62 -18.89 -1.90
C ILE A 67 -1.86 -20.15 -1.47
N ALA A 68 -2.00 -21.27 -2.21
CA ALA A 68 -1.29 -22.50 -1.89
C ALA A 68 0.24 -22.32 -2.00
N ASP A 69 0.70 -21.69 -3.06
CA ASP A 69 2.12 -21.40 -3.27
C ASP A 69 2.66 -20.48 -2.17
N ALA A 70 1.90 -19.40 -1.86
CA ALA A 70 2.28 -18.42 -0.85
C ALA A 70 2.36 -19.03 0.56
N LEU A 71 1.35 -19.81 0.97
CA LEU A 71 1.35 -20.50 2.27
C LEU A 71 2.48 -21.52 2.39
N ASN A 72 2.70 -22.35 1.36
CA ASN A 72 3.80 -23.30 1.36
C ASN A 72 5.17 -22.60 1.47
N ALA A 73 5.37 -21.48 0.80
CA ALA A 73 6.58 -20.68 0.90
C ALA A 73 6.76 -20.06 2.31
N CYS A 74 5.67 -19.64 2.96
CA CYS A 74 5.71 -19.16 4.35
C CYS A 74 5.98 -20.32 5.34
N LEU A 75 5.34 -21.46 5.19
CA LEU A 75 5.55 -22.64 6.06
C LEU A 75 6.95 -23.21 5.94
N ALA A 76 7.62 -23.01 4.80
CA ALA A 76 9.01 -23.43 4.55
C ALA A 76 10.07 -22.50 5.14
N GLN A 77 9.68 -21.45 5.89
CA GLN A 77 10.66 -20.55 6.52
C GLN A 77 11.49 -21.31 7.57
N THR A 78 12.80 -21.00 7.63
CA THR A 78 13.77 -21.65 8.49
C THR A 78 14.55 -20.63 9.33
N GLY A 79 15.14 -21.09 10.45
CA GLY A 79 16.02 -20.26 11.29
C GLY A 79 15.29 -19.20 12.12
N VAL A 80 13.96 -19.29 12.23
CA VAL A 80 13.13 -18.36 13.01
C VAL A 80 11.87 -19.09 13.49
N LYS A 81 11.38 -18.75 14.67
CA LYS A 81 10.08 -19.23 15.17
C LYS A 81 8.98 -18.28 14.69
N PHE A 82 7.99 -18.80 14.00
CA PHE A 82 6.96 -17.94 13.39
C PHE A 82 5.56 -18.54 13.50
N GLU A 83 4.58 -17.65 13.43
CA GLU A 83 3.17 -17.97 13.16
C GLU A 83 2.69 -17.19 11.93
N ILE A 84 1.67 -17.71 11.26
CA ILE A 84 1.07 -17.09 10.08
C ILE A 84 -0.37 -16.70 10.41
N ILE A 85 -0.71 -15.42 10.23
CA ILE A 85 -2.09 -14.95 10.35
C ILE A 85 -2.62 -14.69 8.93
N VAL A 86 -3.54 -15.54 8.50
CA VAL A 86 -4.27 -15.39 7.24
C VAL A 86 -5.57 -14.65 7.51
N SER A 87 -5.68 -13.42 7.02
CA SER A 87 -6.85 -12.56 7.22
C SER A 87 -7.66 -12.47 5.93
N ASP A 88 -8.79 -13.20 5.87
CA ASP A 88 -9.75 -13.20 4.76
C ASP A 88 -10.63 -11.95 4.81
N ASP A 89 -10.44 -11.06 3.86
CA ASP A 89 -11.17 -9.78 3.73
C ASP A 89 -12.57 -9.96 3.09
N GLY A 90 -13.32 -10.94 3.54
CA GLY A 90 -14.68 -11.18 3.06
C GLY A 90 -14.72 -11.67 1.62
N SER A 91 -13.90 -12.67 1.28
CA SER A 91 -13.93 -13.34 -0.04
C SER A 91 -15.33 -13.87 -0.36
N ASP A 92 -15.69 -13.90 -1.65
CA ASP A 92 -16.98 -14.39 -2.15
C ASP A 92 -17.26 -15.82 -1.64
N GLN A 93 -16.25 -16.67 -1.71
CA GLN A 93 -16.21 -17.95 -1.01
C GLN A 93 -15.17 -17.85 0.12
N SER A 94 -15.51 -18.32 1.33
CA SER A 94 -14.57 -18.30 2.45
C SER A 94 -13.26 -19.00 2.07
N MET A 95 -12.15 -18.32 2.29
CA MET A 95 -10.80 -18.88 2.06
C MET A 95 -10.38 -19.84 3.19
N ILE A 96 -11.04 -19.82 4.35
CA ILE A 96 -10.65 -20.59 5.54
C ILE A 96 -10.60 -22.11 5.24
N PRO A 97 -11.64 -22.76 4.66
CA PRO A 97 -11.57 -24.21 4.38
C PRO A 97 -10.45 -24.58 3.39
N LEU A 98 -10.10 -23.67 2.48
CA LEU A 98 -9.00 -23.88 1.57
C LEU A 98 -7.66 -23.78 2.31
N VAL A 99 -7.46 -22.78 3.16
CA VAL A 99 -6.28 -22.61 4.00
C VAL A 99 -6.06 -23.82 4.92
N GLU A 100 -7.10 -24.25 5.62
CA GLU A 100 -7.05 -25.45 6.51
C GLU A 100 -6.61 -26.71 5.75
N ARG A 101 -7.16 -26.93 4.56
CA ARG A 101 -6.77 -28.07 3.71
C ARG A 101 -5.33 -27.98 3.23
N ILE A 102 -4.85 -26.79 2.85
CA ILE A 102 -3.44 -26.58 2.42
C ILE A 102 -2.48 -26.80 3.58
N CYS A 103 -2.78 -26.20 4.71
CA CYS A 103 -1.92 -26.21 5.90
C CYS A 103 -2.06 -27.50 6.72
N LYS A 104 -3.05 -28.38 6.41
CA LYS A 104 -3.30 -29.67 7.08
C LYS A 104 -3.40 -29.54 8.61
N GLY A 105 -3.97 -28.44 9.09
CA GLY A 105 -4.12 -28.18 10.53
C GLY A 105 -2.81 -27.81 11.23
N ASP A 106 -1.80 -27.27 10.50
CA ASP A 106 -0.56 -26.77 11.09
C ASP A 106 -0.88 -25.73 12.18
N PRO A 107 -0.50 -25.94 13.44
CA PRO A 107 -0.88 -25.06 14.56
C PRO A 107 -0.27 -23.66 14.46
N ARG A 108 0.71 -23.47 13.59
CA ARG A 108 1.31 -22.16 13.33
C ARG A 108 0.42 -21.24 12.48
N VAL A 109 -0.69 -21.74 11.94
CA VAL A 109 -1.56 -20.97 11.02
C VAL A 109 -2.86 -20.60 11.73
N VAL A 110 -3.08 -19.30 11.88
CA VAL A 110 -4.30 -18.71 12.44
C VAL A 110 -5.08 -18.05 11.31
N THR A 111 -6.39 -18.25 11.28
CA THR A 111 -7.27 -17.65 10.27
C THR A 111 -8.21 -16.64 10.88
N LEU A 112 -8.41 -15.52 10.21
CA LEU A 112 -9.41 -14.49 10.51
C LEU A 112 -10.32 -14.30 9.30
N ARG A 113 -11.56 -13.91 9.50
CA ARG A 113 -12.47 -13.55 8.40
C ARG A 113 -13.25 -12.29 8.72
N SER A 114 -13.28 -11.37 7.79
CA SER A 114 -14.16 -10.20 7.78
C SER A 114 -15.54 -10.58 7.20
N PRO A 115 -16.63 -9.99 7.67
CA PRO A 115 -17.97 -10.24 7.11
C PRO A 115 -18.13 -9.71 5.69
N GLN A 116 -17.34 -8.72 5.29
CA GLN A 116 -17.36 -8.07 3.98
C GLN A 116 -15.99 -7.58 3.57
N ASN A 117 -15.79 -7.34 2.28
CA ASN A 117 -14.56 -6.75 1.74
C ASN A 117 -14.41 -5.28 2.17
N SER A 118 -13.43 -5.02 3.01
CA SER A 118 -13.08 -3.69 3.52
C SER A 118 -11.69 -3.21 3.07
N GLY A 119 -10.99 -4.02 2.28
CA GLY A 119 -9.67 -3.73 1.71
C GLY A 119 -8.50 -4.29 2.51
N PRO A 120 -7.32 -4.40 1.88
CA PRO A 120 -6.14 -5.05 2.48
C PRO A 120 -5.67 -4.35 3.76
N ALA A 121 -5.84 -3.04 3.88
CA ALA A 121 -5.55 -2.28 5.08
C ALA A 121 -6.36 -2.77 6.29
N HIS A 122 -7.65 -3.04 6.10
CA HIS A 122 -8.52 -3.58 7.13
C HIS A 122 -8.07 -4.97 7.58
N ALA A 123 -7.85 -5.88 6.63
CA ALA A 123 -7.41 -7.25 6.90
C ALA A 123 -6.07 -7.28 7.64
N ARG A 124 -5.08 -6.48 7.22
CA ARG A 124 -3.79 -6.38 7.91
C ARG A 124 -3.92 -5.78 9.31
N ASN A 125 -4.78 -4.78 9.51
CA ASN A 125 -5.05 -4.21 10.83
C ASN A 125 -5.70 -5.22 11.79
N GLN A 126 -6.59 -6.10 11.29
CA GLN A 126 -7.12 -7.18 12.11
C GLN A 126 -6.02 -8.13 12.58
N ALA A 127 -5.13 -8.52 11.67
CA ALA A 127 -4.00 -9.38 12.01
C ALA A 127 -3.01 -8.71 12.98
N LEU A 128 -2.71 -7.42 12.80
CA LEU A 128 -1.85 -6.64 13.70
C LEU A 128 -2.35 -6.64 15.15
N ARG A 129 -3.68 -6.61 15.37
CA ARG A 129 -4.26 -6.60 16.73
C ARG A 129 -4.02 -7.88 17.52
N ILE A 130 -3.85 -9.02 16.84
CA ILE A 130 -3.65 -10.31 17.51
C ILE A 130 -2.19 -10.79 17.49
N ALA A 131 -1.35 -10.20 16.66
CA ALA A 131 0.07 -10.55 16.56
C ALA A 131 0.81 -10.18 17.87
N LYS A 132 1.61 -11.13 18.42
CA LYS A 132 2.31 -10.98 19.72
C LYS A 132 3.84 -11.09 19.62
N GLY A 133 4.38 -11.58 18.51
CA GLY A 133 5.83 -11.76 18.31
C GLY A 133 6.64 -10.46 18.36
N GLU A 134 7.95 -10.58 18.39
CA GLU A 134 8.86 -9.42 18.37
C GLU A 134 8.73 -8.63 17.05
N PHE A 135 8.49 -9.35 15.95
CA PHE A 135 8.41 -8.75 14.61
C PHE A 135 7.12 -9.13 13.87
N ILE A 136 6.78 -8.30 12.92
CA ILE A 136 5.72 -8.51 11.92
C ILE A 136 6.37 -8.58 10.54
N ALA A 137 6.08 -9.62 9.77
CA ALA A 137 6.47 -9.74 8.37
C ALA A 137 5.22 -9.70 7.47
N ILE A 138 5.27 -8.92 6.40
CA ILE A 138 4.16 -8.85 5.44
C ILE A 138 4.47 -9.73 4.23
N VAL A 139 3.53 -10.63 3.90
CA VAL A 139 3.60 -11.46 2.70
C VAL A 139 2.23 -11.45 2.01
N ASP A 140 2.19 -11.08 0.75
CA ASP A 140 0.95 -11.08 -0.02
C ASP A 140 0.58 -12.51 -0.47
N SER A 141 -0.72 -12.76 -0.61
CA SER A 141 -1.27 -14.11 -0.88
C SER A 141 -1.01 -14.65 -2.30
N ASP A 142 -0.39 -13.85 -3.15
CA ASP A 142 -0.02 -14.18 -4.54
C ASP A 142 1.50 -14.22 -4.76
N ASP A 143 2.29 -13.96 -3.71
CA ASP A 143 3.75 -13.87 -3.77
C ASP A 143 4.47 -15.07 -3.13
N LEU A 144 5.80 -15.13 -3.30
CA LEU A 144 6.62 -16.20 -2.72
C LEU A 144 7.76 -15.61 -1.90
N VAL A 145 8.22 -16.36 -0.92
CA VAL A 145 9.37 -15.98 -0.07
C VAL A 145 10.39 -17.10 0.02
N ALA A 146 11.68 -16.76 -0.09
CA ALA A 146 12.76 -17.73 0.06
C ALA A 146 12.82 -18.25 1.51
N PRO A 147 13.20 -19.53 1.74
CA PRO A 147 13.15 -20.18 3.06
C PRO A 147 13.92 -19.45 4.17
N SER A 148 15.00 -18.76 3.86
CA SER A 148 15.82 -18.03 4.85
C SER A 148 15.58 -16.52 4.86
N ARG A 149 14.52 -16.02 4.17
CA ARG A 149 14.31 -14.58 4.07
C ARG A 149 14.02 -13.96 5.44
N ILE A 150 13.06 -14.50 6.15
CA ILE A 150 12.56 -13.90 7.38
C ILE A 150 13.63 -13.96 8.48
N SER A 151 14.35 -15.09 8.63
CA SER A 151 15.44 -15.20 9.61
C SER A 151 16.54 -14.16 9.38
N ARG A 152 16.93 -13.92 8.12
CA ARG A 152 17.93 -12.89 7.79
C ARG A 152 17.46 -11.47 8.09
N LEU A 153 16.19 -11.15 7.84
CA LEU A 153 15.62 -9.84 8.20
C LEU A 153 15.58 -9.65 9.72
N VAL A 154 15.23 -10.70 10.47
CA VAL A 154 15.23 -10.69 11.95
C VAL A 154 16.63 -10.50 12.50
N GLU A 155 17.62 -11.27 12.03
CA GLU A 155 19.02 -11.13 12.41
C GLU A 155 19.48 -9.68 12.18
N THR A 156 19.28 -9.15 10.97
CA THR A 156 19.62 -7.75 10.66
C THR A 156 18.93 -6.75 11.60
N ALA A 157 17.62 -6.94 11.88
CA ALA A 157 16.87 -6.04 12.76
C ALA A 157 17.38 -6.07 14.20
N ARG A 158 17.81 -7.24 14.69
CA ARG A 158 18.38 -7.40 16.02
C ARG A 158 19.77 -6.79 16.12
N ASP A 159 20.65 -7.05 15.15
CA ASP A 159 22.04 -6.60 15.13
C ASP A 159 22.15 -5.08 14.98
N THR A 160 21.28 -4.47 14.18
CA THR A 160 21.32 -3.03 13.90
C THR A 160 20.39 -2.20 14.79
N GLY A 161 19.45 -2.83 15.48
CA GLY A 161 18.37 -2.14 16.19
C GLY A 161 17.40 -1.40 15.28
N ALA A 162 17.30 -1.79 14.01
CA ALA A 162 16.34 -1.20 13.07
C ALA A 162 14.89 -1.54 13.45
N ASP A 163 13.98 -0.59 13.23
CA ASP A 163 12.54 -0.77 13.42
C ASP A 163 11.89 -1.41 12.21
N ILE A 164 12.44 -1.15 11.02
CA ILE A 164 11.96 -1.62 9.73
C ILE A 164 13.15 -2.14 8.94
N VAL A 165 13.09 -3.37 8.48
CA VAL A 165 14.09 -3.94 7.55
C VAL A 165 13.39 -4.39 6.28
N VAL A 166 13.94 -3.98 5.13
CA VAL A 166 13.45 -4.37 3.81
C VAL A 166 14.59 -4.93 2.97
N ASP A 167 14.28 -5.89 2.13
CA ASP A 167 15.19 -6.41 1.13
C ASP A 167 14.70 -6.10 -0.29
N ASN A 168 15.55 -6.35 -1.28
CA ASN A 168 15.15 -6.24 -2.68
C ASN A 168 14.18 -7.37 -3.04
N LEU A 169 13.31 -7.12 -3.99
CA LEU A 169 12.41 -8.13 -4.51
C LEU A 169 12.74 -8.49 -5.97
N ILE A 170 12.33 -9.69 -6.36
CA ILE A 170 12.37 -10.19 -7.73
C ILE A 170 10.96 -10.19 -8.26
N GLU A 171 10.67 -9.37 -9.27
CA GLU A 171 9.43 -9.50 -10.03
C GLU A 171 9.51 -10.75 -10.88
N PHE A 172 8.47 -11.60 -10.86
CA PHE A 172 8.38 -12.73 -11.75
C PHE A 172 7.01 -12.87 -12.41
N SER A 173 7.00 -13.45 -13.58
CA SER A 173 5.79 -13.82 -14.31
C SER A 173 5.94 -15.22 -14.89
N GLU A 174 4.86 -15.97 -14.86
CA GLU A 174 4.76 -17.26 -15.51
C GLU A 174 4.23 -17.07 -16.93
N THR A 175 4.99 -17.54 -17.89
CA THR A 175 4.64 -17.46 -19.31
C THR A 175 4.71 -18.86 -19.94
N PRO A 176 4.09 -19.08 -21.11
CA PRO A 176 4.24 -20.36 -21.84
C PRO A 176 5.70 -20.74 -22.17
N ARG A 177 6.60 -19.75 -22.14
CA ARG A 177 8.06 -19.95 -22.37
C ARG A 177 8.86 -20.17 -21.09
N GLY A 178 8.18 -20.33 -19.93
CA GLY A 178 8.77 -20.47 -18.61
C GLY A 178 8.70 -19.19 -17.77
N ARG A 179 9.24 -19.29 -16.57
CA ARG A 179 9.28 -18.19 -15.59
C ARG A 179 10.28 -17.13 -16.03
N GLN A 180 9.85 -15.89 -16.08
CA GLN A 180 10.70 -14.72 -16.33
C GLN A 180 10.86 -13.94 -15.04
N GLU A 181 12.08 -13.55 -14.73
CA GLU A 181 12.44 -12.83 -13.52
C GLU A 181 13.15 -11.51 -13.83
N LYS A 182 12.88 -10.50 -13.01
CA LYS A 182 13.53 -9.20 -13.09
C LYS A 182 13.74 -8.62 -11.70
N MET A 183 14.91 -8.08 -11.45
CA MET A 183 15.17 -7.33 -10.22
C MET A 183 14.32 -6.06 -10.16
N PHE A 184 13.69 -5.82 -9.02
CA PHE A 184 12.88 -4.63 -8.79
C PHE A 184 13.75 -3.39 -8.63
N LEU A 185 14.66 -3.38 -7.64
CA LEU A 185 15.67 -2.32 -7.53
C LEU A 185 16.92 -2.72 -8.29
N SER A 186 17.49 -1.77 -9.03
CA SER A 186 18.70 -1.94 -9.85
C SER A 186 19.66 -0.77 -9.66
N GLY A 187 20.89 -0.91 -10.15
CA GLY A 187 21.93 0.10 -10.03
C GLY A 187 22.68 0.06 -8.69
N SER A 188 23.57 1.00 -8.47
CA SER A 188 24.48 1.02 -7.31
C SER A 188 23.75 1.03 -5.97
N LYS A 189 22.63 1.76 -5.89
CA LYS A 189 21.83 1.82 -4.65
C LYS A 189 21.20 0.49 -4.22
N ALA A 190 21.03 -0.45 -5.14
CA ALA A 190 20.49 -1.78 -4.85
C ALA A 190 21.56 -2.78 -4.36
N GLN A 191 22.83 -2.41 -4.38
CA GLN A 191 23.95 -3.31 -4.10
C GLN A 191 24.49 -3.23 -2.67
N PHE A 192 24.13 -2.18 -1.93
CA PHE A 192 24.69 -1.91 -0.60
C PHE A 192 23.59 -1.75 0.44
N GLU A 193 23.89 -2.23 1.64
CA GLU A 193 23.09 -1.95 2.83
C GLU A 193 23.11 -0.45 3.13
N ARG A 194 21.94 0.10 3.51
CA ARG A 194 21.82 1.52 3.83
C ARG A 194 20.55 1.87 4.58
N ALA A 195 20.64 2.90 5.40
CA ALA A 195 19.46 3.51 5.98
C ALA A 195 18.63 4.25 4.90
N ILE A 196 17.33 4.21 5.07
CA ILE A 196 16.36 4.96 4.24
C ILE A 196 15.66 5.96 5.17
N ASP A 197 15.88 7.26 4.92
CA ASP A 197 15.15 8.32 5.61
C ASP A 197 13.81 8.63 4.91
N LEU A 198 12.96 9.44 5.56
CA LEU A 198 11.67 9.84 5.01
C LEU A 198 11.79 10.54 3.66
N THR A 199 12.80 11.38 3.47
CA THR A 199 13.00 12.15 2.22
C THR A 199 13.34 11.22 1.06
N GLU A 200 14.25 10.27 1.27
CA GLU A 200 14.60 9.27 0.26
C GLU A 200 13.41 8.34 -0.02
N TYR A 201 12.68 7.93 1.01
CA TYR A 201 11.47 7.12 0.89
C TYR A 201 10.42 7.81 0.01
N MET A 202 10.06 9.05 0.32
CA MET A 202 9.12 9.84 -0.46
C MET A 202 9.57 10.06 -1.90
N ARG A 203 10.86 10.35 -2.10
CA ARG A 203 11.46 10.55 -3.42
C ARG A 203 11.43 9.30 -4.28
N SER A 204 11.59 8.11 -3.70
CA SER A 204 11.65 6.85 -4.41
C SER A 204 10.38 6.57 -5.22
N GLY A 205 9.22 6.96 -4.72
CA GLY A 205 7.92 6.76 -5.36
C GLY A 205 7.61 7.66 -6.56
N LEU A 206 8.55 8.52 -6.97
CA LEU A 206 8.32 9.59 -7.95
C LEU A 206 9.19 9.53 -9.21
N LYS A 207 10.07 8.57 -9.34
CA LYS A 207 10.73 8.34 -10.62
C LYS A 207 9.66 7.94 -11.64
N ASN A 208 9.86 8.30 -12.91
CA ASN A 208 8.92 8.09 -14.03
C ASN A 208 8.46 6.63 -14.20
N ASP A 209 9.01 5.74 -13.42
CA ASP A 209 8.65 4.35 -13.31
C ASP A 209 8.25 4.07 -11.84
N SER A 210 6.94 3.97 -11.59
CA SER A 210 6.37 3.63 -10.28
C SER A 210 6.92 2.30 -9.69
N ARG A 211 7.68 1.55 -10.48
CA ARG A 211 8.30 0.27 -10.17
C ARG A 211 9.52 0.35 -9.24
N HIS A 212 9.91 1.51 -8.73
CA HIS A 212 11.08 1.65 -7.87
C HIS A 212 10.77 2.29 -6.52
N SER A 213 9.50 2.32 -6.13
CA SER A 213 9.11 2.82 -4.82
C SER A 213 9.46 1.81 -3.72
N TYR A 214 10.14 2.27 -2.67
CA TYR A 214 10.38 1.44 -1.48
C TYR A 214 9.09 1.00 -0.79
N GLY A 215 7.97 1.65 -1.05
CA GLY A 215 6.64 1.22 -0.58
C GLY A 215 6.15 -0.11 -1.17
N TYR A 216 6.81 -0.64 -2.22
CA TYR A 216 6.55 -2.00 -2.73
C TYR A 216 7.34 -3.08 -2.00
N LEU A 217 8.44 -2.70 -1.33
CA LEU A 217 9.25 -3.64 -0.58
C LEU A 217 8.46 -4.14 0.63
N LYS A 218 8.45 -5.44 0.82
CA LYS A 218 7.68 -6.07 1.90
C LYS A 218 8.51 -6.09 3.17
N PRO A 219 8.13 -5.28 4.17
CA PRO A 219 8.95 -5.07 5.36
C PRO A 219 8.86 -6.21 6.37
N LEU A 220 9.93 -6.37 7.13
CA LEU A 220 9.90 -6.83 8.51
C LEU A 220 9.82 -5.60 9.41
N ILE A 221 8.87 -5.54 10.33
CA ILE A 221 8.64 -4.39 11.21
C ILE A 221 8.72 -4.85 12.66
N ARG A 222 9.43 -4.12 13.52
CA ARG A 222 9.44 -4.34 14.96
C ARG A 222 8.07 -3.97 15.55
N ARG A 223 7.34 -4.97 16.10
CA ARG A 223 5.98 -4.79 16.63
C ARG A 223 5.91 -3.68 17.68
N LYS A 224 6.88 -3.62 18.60
CA LYS A 224 6.94 -2.58 19.64
C LYS A 224 6.93 -1.17 19.04
N SER A 225 7.57 -0.95 17.89
CA SER A 225 7.58 0.36 17.22
C SER A 225 6.19 0.73 16.67
N ILE A 226 5.44 -0.26 16.16
CA ILE A 226 4.03 -0.06 15.75
C ILE A 226 3.18 0.35 16.96
N GLU A 227 3.29 -0.37 18.06
CA GLU A 227 2.48 -0.16 19.27
C GLU A 227 2.79 1.18 19.93
N MET A 228 4.06 1.50 20.15
CA MET A 228 4.47 2.74 20.79
C MET A 228 4.08 3.98 19.99
N GLY A 229 4.08 3.89 18.66
CA GLY A 229 3.68 4.98 17.77
C GLY A 229 2.18 4.99 17.46
N GLY A 230 1.41 3.99 17.87
CA GLY A 230 0.00 3.84 17.53
C GLY A 230 -0.24 3.70 16.02
N PHE A 231 0.74 3.13 15.29
CA PHE A 231 0.66 3.04 13.82
C PHE A 231 -0.30 1.94 13.35
N SER A 232 -1.01 2.23 12.27
CA SER A 232 -1.90 1.28 11.62
C SER A 232 -2.02 1.58 10.13
N TYR A 233 -2.45 0.60 9.34
CA TYR A 233 -2.78 0.81 7.94
C TYR A 233 -3.98 1.74 7.77
N ARG A 234 -3.88 2.74 6.89
CA ARG A 234 -4.97 3.67 6.59
C ARG A 234 -6.07 2.98 5.79
N GLN A 235 -7.22 2.73 6.39
CA GLN A 235 -8.36 2.06 5.74
C GLN A 235 -9.03 2.94 4.66
N SER A 236 -8.75 4.24 4.65
CA SER A 236 -9.25 5.16 3.62
C SER A 236 -8.63 4.95 2.24
N VAL A 237 -7.52 4.20 2.12
CA VAL A 237 -6.86 3.86 0.86
C VAL A 237 -6.86 2.35 0.63
N ARG A 238 -7.26 1.94 -0.57
CA ARG A 238 -7.23 0.53 -0.99
C ARG A 238 -5.94 0.12 -1.71
N ILE A 239 -5.15 1.10 -2.12
CA ILE A 239 -3.86 0.93 -2.80
C ILE A 239 -2.89 1.94 -2.21
N SER A 240 -1.64 1.57 -2.00
CA SER A 240 -0.60 2.36 -1.34
C SER A 240 -0.74 2.47 0.19
N GLU A 241 -1.51 1.61 0.83
CA GLU A 241 -1.64 1.52 2.29
C GLU A 241 -0.29 1.26 2.96
N ASP A 242 0.54 0.39 2.37
CA ASP A 242 1.92 0.10 2.82
C ASP A 242 2.79 1.36 2.82
N TYR A 243 2.63 2.20 1.76
CA TYR A 243 3.39 3.46 1.66
C TYR A 243 3.12 4.39 2.83
N TYR A 244 1.86 4.60 3.22
CA TYR A 244 1.53 5.54 4.28
C TYR A 244 1.93 5.02 5.67
N LEU A 245 1.80 3.73 5.93
CA LEU A 245 2.27 3.15 7.20
C LEU A 245 3.76 3.40 7.39
N LEU A 246 4.58 3.07 6.40
CA LEU A 246 6.03 3.25 6.49
C LEU A 246 6.43 4.74 6.51
N ALA A 247 5.73 5.60 5.77
CA ALA A 247 5.97 7.05 5.81
C ALA A 247 5.66 7.65 7.19
N ASP A 248 4.55 7.22 7.84
CA ASP A 248 4.18 7.66 9.18
C ASP A 248 5.23 7.20 10.23
N MET A 249 5.71 5.95 10.13
CA MET A 249 6.75 5.42 10.99
C MET A 249 8.08 6.17 10.82
N LEU A 250 8.52 6.38 9.58
CA LEU A 250 9.75 7.13 9.27
C LEU A 250 9.67 8.57 9.76
N ARG A 251 8.52 9.22 9.61
CA ARG A 251 8.28 10.57 10.15
C ARG A 251 8.42 10.62 11.67
N ALA A 252 7.96 9.59 12.35
CA ALA A 252 8.07 9.48 13.81
C ALA A 252 9.48 9.10 14.29
N GLY A 253 10.45 8.97 13.38
CA GLY A 253 11.84 8.67 13.71
C GLY A 253 12.20 7.19 13.74
N CYS A 254 11.30 6.28 13.32
CA CYS A 254 11.63 4.88 13.15
C CYS A 254 12.76 4.69 12.13
N ARG A 255 13.69 3.79 12.44
CA ARG A 255 14.86 3.50 11.62
C ARG A 255 14.53 2.43 10.58
N MET A 256 14.60 2.78 9.30
CA MET A 256 14.42 1.84 8.19
C MET A 256 15.78 1.50 7.56
N LEU A 257 16.03 0.21 7.40
CA LEU A 257 17.25 -0.32 6.79
C LEU A 257 16.89 -1.12 5.53
N TYR A 258 17.58 -0.85 4.44
CA TYR A 258 17.56 -1.67 3.24
C TYR A 258 18.79 -2.58 3.21
N ILE A 259 18.59 -3.87 2.92
CA ILE A 259 19.65 -4.84 2.69
C ILE A 259 19.62 -5.35 1.24
N PRO A 260 20.78 -5.57 0.59
CA PRO A 260 20.84 -5.93 -0.84
C PRO A 260 20.53 -7.41 -1.10
N GLN A 261 19.78 -8.04 -0.22
CA GLN A 261 19.37 -9.43 -0.35
C GLN A 261 18.13 -9.58 -1.24
N ARG A 262 17.84 -10.81 -1.65
CA ARG A 262 16.78 -11.14 -2.62
C ARG A 262 16.02 -12.34 -2.06
N GLY A 263 15.02 -12.07 -1.24
CA GLY A 263 14.27 -13.14 -0.61
C GLY A 263 12.77 -13.08 -0.90
N TYR A 264 12.30 -12.03 -1.56
CA TYR A 264 10.90 -11.84 -1.90
C TYR A 264 10.70 -11.92 -3.41
N TYR A 265 9.72 -12.74 -3.86
CA TYR A 265 9.35 -12.93 -5.26
C TYR A 265 7.94 -12.38 -5.48
N TYR A 266 7.87 -11.22 -6.10
CA TYR A 266 6.65 -10.52 -6.43
C TYR A 266 6.05 -11.07 -7.73
N ARG A 267 4.88 -11.70 -7.65
CA ARG A 267 4.21 -12.30 -8.82
C ARG A 267 3.47 -11.23 -9.63
N ARG A 268 3.74 -11.21 -10.93
CA ARG A 268 3.03 -10.35 -11.86
C ARG A 268 1.95 -11.14 -12.61
N HIS A 269 0.71 -10.75 -12.39
CA HIS A 269 -0.44 -11.33 -13.10
C HIS A 269 -1.54 -10.28 -13.34
N THR A 270 -2.47 -10.55 -14.27
CA THR A 270 -3.54 -9.62 -14.66
C THR A 270 -4.58 -9.38 -13.57
N GLY A 271 -4.61 -10.23 -12.54
CA GLY A 271 -5.51 -10.13 -11.40
C GLY A 271 -5.06 -9.21 -10.28
N SER A 272 -3.79 -8.76 -10.28
CA SER A 272 -3.24 -7.92 -9.20
C SER A 272 -4.01 -6.61 -9.05
N LEU A 273 -4.26 -6.22 -7.80
CA LEU A 273 -5.01 -5.01 -7.42
C LEU A 273 -4.39 -3.76 -8.05
N THR A 274 -3.07 -3.70 -8.10
CA THR A 274 -2.30 -2.58 -8.67
C THR A 274 -2.53 -2.42 -10.18
N HIS A 275 -2.84 -3.51 -10.91
CA HIS A 275 -3.16 -3.47 -12.34
C HIS A 275 -4.63 -3.13 -12.61
N ARG A 276 -5.50 -3.20 -11.59
CA ARG A 276 -6.93 -2.88 -11.65
C ARG A 276 -7.27 -1.56 -10.95
N ALA A 277 -6.27 -0.67 -10.79
CA ALA A 277 -6.49 0.62 -10.15
C ALA A 277 -7.52 1.44 -10.96
N GLU A 278 -8.72 1.54 -10.43
CA GLU A 278 -9.78 2.38 -10.99
C GLU A 278 -9.56 3.85 -10.61
N ALA A 279 -10.18 4.75 -11.35
CA ALA A 279 -10.09 6.19 -11.09
C ALA A 279 -10.39 6.54 -9.62
N GLU A 280 -11.35 5.85 -9.01
CA GLU A 280 -11.71 6.07 -7.60
C GLU A 280 -10.58 5.70 -6.63
N HIS A 281 -9.89 4.59 -6.87
CA HIS A 281 -8.74 4.21 -6.04
C HIS A 281 -7.63 5.27 -6.11
N ILE A 282 -7.38 5.81 -7.31
CA ILE A 282 -6.38 6.86 -7.50
C ILE A 282 -6.81 8.18 -6.83
N ARG A 283 -8.11 8.50 -6.84
CA ARG A 283 -8.67 9.63 -6.12
C ARG A 283 -8.39 9.53 -4.62
N LEU A 284 -8.66 8.38 -4.04
CA LEU A 284 -8.39 8.12 -2.61
C LEU A 284 -6.90 8.29 -2.25
N ILE A 285 -5.98 7.94 -3.17
CA ILE A 285 -4.54 8.20 -2.96
C ILE A 285 -4.26 9.71 -2.98
N VAL A 286 -4.89 10.48 -3.88
CA VAL A 286 -4.72 11.94 -3.92
C VAL A 286 -5.20 12.56 -2.61
N ASP A 287 -6.40 12.17 -2.14
CA ASP A 287 -6.98 12.67 -0.91
C ASP A 287 -6.11 12.30 0.31
N ALA A 288 -5.61 11.06 0.36
CA ALA A 288 -4.70 10.61 1.42
C ALA A 288 -3.37 11.37 1.42
N GLU A 289 -2.82 11.71 0.24
CA GLU A 289 -1.58 12.49 0.14
C GLU A 289 -1.78 13.94 0.60
N GLU A 290 -2.94 14.51 0.34
CA GLU A 290 -3.29 15.85 0.80
C GLU A 290 -3.50 15.87 2.33
N ALA A 291 -4.21 14.88 2.85
CA ALA A 291 -4.40 14.70 4.29
C ALA A 291 -3.05 14.45 5.00
N PHE A 292 -2.19 13.57 4.45
CA PHE A 292 -0.85 13.33 4.96
C PHE A 292 -0.05 14.63 5.06
N ARG A 293 -0.06 15.44 4.00
CA ARG A 293 0.66 16.71 3.99
C ARG A 293 0.06 17.73 4.96
N SER A 294 -1.26 17.95 4.94
CA SER A 294 -1.91 18.96 5.77
C SER A 294 -1.80 18.68 7.27
N GLN A 295 -1.87 17.43 7.67
CA GLN A 295 -1.68 17.00 9.06
C GLN A 295 -0.24 17.17 9.54
N LEU A 296 0.73 17.14 8.64
CA LEU A 296 2.15 17.00 8.98
C LEU A 296 3.00 18.20 8.53
N GLU A 297 2.43 19.17 7.79
CA GLU A 297 3.19 20.29 7.22
C GLU A 297 4.09 21.02 8.23
N PRO A 298 3.69 21.25 9.49
CA PRO A 298 4.58 21.85 10.50
C PRO A 298 5.81 21.00 10.86
N ALA A 299 5.75 19.68 10.63
CA ALA A 299 6.80 18.73 10.98
C ALA A 299 7.61 18.22 9.76
N LEU A 300 7.23 18.60 8.54
CA LEU A 300 7.91 18.21 7.31
C LEU A 300 8.92 19.29 6.89
N SER A 301 10.08 18.86 6.39
CA SER A 301 11.01 19.76 5.73
C SER A 301 10.44 20.31 4.42
N GLU A 302 10.94 21.45 3.94
CA GLU A 302 10.55 22.01 2.63
C GLU A 302 10.76 21.01 1.49
N GLU A 303 11.81 20.18 1.57
CA GLU A 303 12.06 19.14 0.58
C GLU A 303 10.98 18.07 0.61
N GLN A 304 10.59 17.61 1.78
CA GLN A 304 9.51 16.62 1.96
C GLN A 304 8.16 17.17 1.46
N ILE A 305 7.87 18.44 1.75
CA ILE A 305 6.67 19.12 1.23
C ILE A 305 6.70 19.17 -0.31
N ARG A 306 7.84 19.49 -0.92
CA ARG A 306 7.99 19.47 -2.40
C ARG A 306 7.74 18.09 -2.97
N TRP A 307 8.26 17.03 -2.35
CA TRP A 307 8.05 15.64 -2.80
C TRP A 307 6.58 15.22 -2.66
N SER A 308 5.92 15.54 -1.55
CA SER A 308 4.48 15.28 -1.36
C SER A 308 3.62 16.01 -2.41
N LYS A 309 3.86 17.32 -2.64
CA LYS A 309 3.18 18.07 -3.71
C LYS A 309 3.39 17.45 -5.08
N ARG A 310 4.62 16.99 -5.38
CA ARG A 310 4.92 16.32 -6.65
C ARG A 310 4.20 14.98 -6.77
N ARG A 311 4.11 14.20 -5.69
CA ARG A 311 3.37 12.94 -5.65
C ARG A 311 1.86 13.18 -5.88
N SER A 312 1.25 14.13 -5.19
CA SER A 312 -0.13 14.56 -5.46
C SER A 312 -0.34 14.93 -6.94
N LYS A 313 0.57 15.70 -7.54
CA LYS A 313 0.50 16.08 -8.96
C LYS A 313 0.51 14.86 -9.89
N VAL A 314 1.36 13.88 -9.61
CA VAL A 314 1.44 12.64 -10.41
C VAL A 314 0.13 11.85 -10.31
N PHE A 315 -0.38 11.61 -9.10
CA PHE A 315 -1.62 10.86 -8.92
C PHE A 315 -2.85 11.60 -9.46
N ARG A 316 -2.92 12.93 -9.35
CA ARG A 316 -3.98 13.72 -10.01
C ARG A 316 -3.97 13.55 -11.53
N LYS A 317 -2.78 13.50 -12.17
CA LYS A 317 -2.66 13.22 -13.61
C LYS A 317 -3.15 11.82 -13.96
N MET A 318 -2.76 10.82 -13.17
CA MET A 318 -3.24 9.44 -13.33
C MET A 318 -4.76 9.36 -13.18
N TYR A 319 -5.33 10.02 -12.18
CA TYR A 319 -6.77 10.10 -11.97
C TYR A 319 -7.52 10.69 -13.18
N GLN A 320 -7.01 11.81 -13.71
CA GLN A 320 -7.61 12.43 -14.89
C GLN A 320 -7.55 11.51 -16.12
N PHE A 321 -6.44 10.80 -16.28
CA PHE A 321 -6.27 9.84 -17.37
C PHE A 321 -7.26 8.67 -17.24
N GLU A 322 -7.37 8.05 -16.07
CA GLU A 322 -8.28 6.91 -15.85
C GLU A 322 -9.75 7.32 -15.98
N ARG A 323 -10.14 8.51 -15.47
CA ARG A 323 -11.47 9.06 -15.71
C ARG A 323 -11.79 9.19 -17.19
N MET A 324 -10.86 9.73 -17.93
CA MET A 324 -11.01 9.94 -19.37
C MET A 324 -11.12 8.60 -20.10
N ALA A 325 -10.26 7.63 -19.77
CA ALA A 325 -10.33 6.28 -20.33
C ALA A 325 -11.66 5.60 -20.01
N HIS A 326 -12.18 5.76 -18.79
CA HIS A 326 -13.49 5.27 -18.38
C HIS A 326 -14.63 5.89 -19.23
N PHE A 327 -14.62 7.20 -19.46
CA PHE A 327 -15.63 7.86 -20.28
C PHE A 327 -15.58 7.38 -21.72
N VAL A 328 -14.38 7.24 -22.31
CA VAL A 328 -14.23 6.70 -23.67
C VAL A 328 -14.76 5.27 -23.77
N LYS A 329 -14.43 4.41 -22.79
CA LYS A 329 -14.87 3.01 -22.76
C LYS A 329 -16.41 2.88 -22.66
N ASN A 330 -17.05 3.85 -21.99
CA ASN A 330 -18.50 3.88 -21.82
C ASN A 330 -19.21 4.78 -22.85
N HIS A 331 -18.57 5.11 -23.96
CA HIS A 331 -19.12 5.94 -25.06
C HIS A 331 -19.56 7.37 -24.64
N ARG A 332 -19.06 7.88 -23.51
CA ARG A 332 -19.34 9.22 -22.98
C ARG A 332 -18.32 10.24 -23.49
N TYR A 333 -18.30 10.47 -24.79
CA TYR A 333 -17.25 11.24 -25.45
C TYR A 333 -17.19 12.72 -25.07
N LEU A 334 -18.35 13.36 -24.78
CA LEU A 334 -18.40 14.74 -24.32
C LEU A 334 -17.72 14.88 -22.93
N ASP A 335 -17.98 13.94 -22.02
CA ASP A 335 -17.35 13.94 -20.71
C ASP A 335 -15.85 13.70 -20.80
N ALA A 336 -15.42 12.80 -21.70
CA ALA A 336 -14.01 12.57 -21.99
C ALA A 336 -13.34 13.84 -22.52
N PHE A 337 -13.99 14.55 -23.42
CA PHE A 337 -13.51 15.81 -23.99
C PHE A 337 -13.43 16.93 -22.94
N CYS A 338 -14.46 17.09 -22.11
CA CYS A 338 -14.43 18.04 -21.00
C CYS A 338 -13.31 17.76 -20.01
N THR A 339 -13.07 16.47 -19.72
CA THR A 339 -11.96 16.03 -18.86
C THR A 339 -10.60 16.33 -19.51
N PHE A 340 -10.50 16.16 -20.81
CA PHE A 340 -9.29 16.46 -21.59
C PHE A 340 -8.97 17.96 -21.61
N ILE A 341 -9.95 18.85 -21.77
CA ILE A 341 -9.73 20.31 -21.75
C ILE A 341 -9.28 20.81 -20.40
N LYS A 342 -9.83 20.26 -19.31
CA LYS A 342 -9.48 20.59 -17.92
C LYS A 342 -8.12 19.98 -17.48
N ARG A 343 -7.35 19.39 -18.38
CA ARG A 343 -6.08 18.72 -18.07
C ARG A 343 -5.01 19.68 -17.55
N PRO A 344 -4.10 19.21 -16.66
CA PRO A 344 -2.85 19.91 -16.39
C PRO A 344 -1.97 19.98 -17.65
N PRO A 345 -1.22 21.07 -17.90
CA PRO A 345 -0.46 21.31 -19.15
C PRO A 345 0.66 20.29 -19.48
N ASP A 346 0.97 19.33 -18.60
CA ASP A 346 2.13 18.45 -18.70
C ASP A 346 1.80 16.97 -18.99
N MET A 347 0.68 16.64 -19.64
CA MET A 347 0.44 15.26 -20.09
C MET A 347 1.44 14.86 -21.18
N PRO A 348 2.02 13.62 -21.14
CA PRO A 348 2.90 13.15 -22.20
C PRO A 348 2.23 13.28 -23.58
N SER A 349 2.93 13.89 -24.53
CA SER A 349 2.41 14.20 -25.87
C SER A 349 1.90 12.96 -26.64
N GLN A 350 2.44 11.77 -26.34
CA GLN A 350 2.01 10.51 -26.96
C GLN A 350 0.63 10.06 -26.48
N VAL A 351 0.33 10.24 -25.18
CA VAL A 351 -0.99 9.91 -24.61
C VAL A 351 -2.06 10.88 -25.12
N SER A 352 -1.70 12.17 -25.21
CA SER A 352 -2.61 13.20 -25.72
C SER A 352 -2.93 13.02 -27.21
N ARG A 353 -1.96 12.57 -28.03
CA ARG A 353 -2.20 12.26 -29.47
C ARG A 353 -3.11 11.04 -29.66
N GLY A 354 -2.83 9.93 -28.97
CA GLY A 354 -3.63 8.70 -29.10
C GLY A 354 -5.09 8.94 -28.71
N LEU A 355 -5.31 9.67 -27.63
CA LEU A 355 -6.64 9.95 -27.13
C LEU A 355 -7.39 10.99 -27.98
N TRP A 356 -6.68 12.01 -28.47
CA TRP A 356 -7.24 12.98 -29.42
C TRP A 356 -7.69 12.29 -30.70
N LEU A 357 -6.93 11.31 -31.20
CA LEU A 357 -7.32 10.50 -32.38
C LEU A 357 -8.55 9.64 -32.11
N LEU A 358 -8.68 9.04 -30.90
CA LEU A 358 -9.86 8.25 -30.51
C LEU A 358 -11.11 9.13 -30.40
N VAL A 359 -11.02 10.28 -29.72
CA VAL A 359 -12.13 11.24 -29.59
C VAL A 359 -12.52 11.76 -30.99
N ARG A 360 -11.56 12.13 -31.83
CA ARG A 360 -11.83 12.58 -33.23
C ARG A 360 -12.47 11.49 -34.09
N LYS A 361 -12.07 10.22 -33.91
CA LYS A 361 -12.66 9.08 -34.62
C LYS A 361 -14.10 8.82 -34.17
N ALA A 362 -14.39 9.01 -32.87
CA ALA A 362 -15.72 8.82 -32.29
C ALA A 362 -16.69 9.99 -32.57
N MET A 363 -16.15 11.19 -32.89
CA MET A 363 -16.94 12.38 -33.25
C MET A 363 -17.14 12.54 -34.76
N ARG A 364 -16.70 11.61 -35.59
CA ARG A 364 -17.06 11.58 -37.02
C ARG A 364 -18.46 11.01 -37.16
N PRO A 365 -19.37 11.73 -37.88
CA PRO A 365 -20.73 11.28 -38.12
C PRO A 365 -20.78 9.98 -38.94
#